data_8344d18d1d67211d1a9e3e378f43bf21
#
_entry.id   8344d18d1d67211d1a9e3e378f43bf21
#
_cell.length_a   1.000
_cell.length_b   1.000
_cell.length_c   1.000
_cell.angle_alpha   90.00
_cell.angle_beta   90.00
_cell.angle_gamma   90.00
#
_symmetry.space_group_name_H-M   'P 1'
#
loop_
_entity.id
_entity.type
_entity.pdbx_description
1 polymer ?
#
loop_
_entity_poly.entity_id
_entity_poly.type
_entity_poly.pdbx_seq_one_letter_code
_entity_poly.pdbx_strand_id
1 'polypeptide(L)'
;GQLVVRTDLPWAMNHGYYKDPEATVEAWRNGWFHTGDAFRMTDNGDFYYVDRIKDAIRRRGENISSIEVESQIMKFDAVQECAAIAVPSEFGEDELMVVLAAKSGQTVNPRELLEFLKPRMAHFMIPRFIRIMDELPKTPTTKIQKGVLREDGITTDTWDREKAGIKIRAEKLT
;
A
#
# COMPACT_ATOMS: atom_id res chain seq x y z
N GLY A 1 11.79 -8.13 7.34
CA GLY A 1 11.47 -9.48 6.84
C GLY A 1 10.03 -9.88 7.15
N GLN A 2 9.58 -11.02 6.64
CA GLN A 2 8.26 -11.56 6.99
C GLN A 2 8.26 -12.03 8.45
N LEU A 3 7.20 -11.71 9.19
CA LEU A 3 6.94 -12.34 10.47
C LEU A 3 6.42 -13.76 10.24
N VAL A 4 7.13 -14.73 10.82
CA VAL A 4 6.69 -16.12 10.87
C VAL A 4 6.58 -16.55 12.32
N VAL A 5 5.60 -17.39 12.64
CA VAL A 5 5.28 -17.77 14.02
C VAL A 5 5.27 -19.29 14.14
N ARG A 6 5.85 -19.77 15.24
CA ARG A 6 5.80 -21.17 15.66
C ARG A 6 5.61 -21.23 17.16
N THR A 7 4.93 -22.27 17.63
CA THR A 7 4.72 -22.52 19.06
C THR A 7 4.80 -24.01 19.35
N ASP A 8 5.33 -24.36 20.50
CA ASP A 8 5.31 -25.72 21.04
C ASP A 8 4.11 -25.94 22.00
N LEU A 9 3.34 -24.86 22.25
CA LEU A 9 2.14 -24.95 23.09
C LEU A 9 0.96 -25.48 22.26
N PRO A 10 0.31 -26.58 22.69
CA PRO A 10 -0.90 -27.06 22.04
C PRO A 10 -1.98 -25.97 22.03
N TRP A 11 -2.68 -25.84 20.89
CA TRP A 11 -3.84 -24.94 20.73
C TRP A 11 -3.53 -23.44 20.78
N ALA A 12 -2.27 -23.05 20.84
CA ALA A 12 -1.87 -21.64 20.88
C ALA A 12 -1.96 -20.94 19.49
N MET A 13 -2.06 -21.74 18.41
CA MET A 13 -2.19 -21.22 17.05
C MET A 13 -3.44 -21.76 16.38
N ASN A 14 -3.89 -21.08 15.32
CA ASN A 14 -4.99 -21.56 14.48
C ASN A 14 -4.58 -22.84 13.74
N HIS A 15 -5.58 -23.68 13.39
CA HIS A 15 -5.39 -24.90 12.62
C HIS A 15 -5.50 -24.67 11.11
N GLY A 16 -5.82 -23.45 10.69
CA GLY A 16 -6.01 -23.08 9.29
C GLY A 16 -7.18 -22.13 9.07
N TYR A 17 -7.42 -21.82 7.82
CA TYR A 17 -8.53 -20.98 7.39
C TYR A 17 -9.81 -21.79 7.20
N TYR A 18 -10.93 -21.24 7.65
CA TYR A 18 -12.24 -21.92 7.56
C TYR A 18 -12.63 -22.11 6.09
N LYS A 19 -12.85 -23.38 5.70
CA LYS A 19 -13.21 -23.79 4.34
C LYS A 19 -12.26 -23.32 3.23
N ASP A 20 -10.99 -23.04 3.58
CA ASP A 20 -9.96 -22.63 2.63
C ASP A 20 -8.66 -23.42 2.88
N PRO A 21 -8.61 -24.68 2.40
CA PRO A 21 -7.43 -25.53 2.59
C PRO A 21 -6.22 -25.02 1.82
N GLU A 22 -6.40 -24.38 0.67
CA GLU A 22 -5.32 -23.87 -0.17
C GLU A 22 -4.58 -22.73 0.53
N ALA A 23 -5.31 -21.73 1.03
CA ALA A 23 -4.73 -20.66 1.84
C ALA A 23 -4.10 -21.20 3.12
N THR A 24 -4.66 -22.27 3.71
CA THR A 24 -4.08 -22.92 4.89
C THR A 24 -2.71 -23.53 4.57
N VAL A 25 -2.60 -24.29 3.48
CA VAL A 25 -1.30 -24.88 3.05
C VAL A 25 -0.28 -23.82 2.72
N GLU A 26 -0.70 -22.73 2.08
CA GLU A 26 0.20 -21.60 1.79
C GLU A 26 0.69 -20.91 3.06
N ALA A 27 -0.17 -20.68 4.03
CA ALA A 27 0.19 -20.03 5.28
C ALA A 27 1.03 -20.93 6.20
N TRP A 28 0.80 -22.24 6.20
CA TRP A 28 1.54 -23.21 7.02
C TRP A 28 2.60 -23.94 6.22
N ARG A 29 3.76 -23.28 6.04
CA ARG A 29 4.90 -23.85 5.31
C ARG A 29 6.07 -24.14 6.24
N ASN A 30 6.75 -25.28 6.03
CA ASN A 30 7.94 -25.67 6.78
C ASN A 30 7.74 -25.71 8.31
N GLY A 31 6.52 -25.97 8.79
CA GLY A 31 6.20 -25.98 10.22
C GLY A 31 6.10 -24.59 10.87
N TRP A 32 6.03 -23.53 10.06
CA TRP A 32 5.85 -22.14 10.49
C TRP A 32 4.58 -21.55 9.89
N PHE A 33 3.88 -20.74 10.69
CA PHE A 33 2.79 -19.91 10.20
C PHE A 33 3.35 -18.61 9.61
N HIS A 34 3.14 -18.42 8.33
CA HIS A 34 3.53 -17.24 7.57
C HIS A 34 2.42 -16.21 7.63
N THR A 35 2.60 -15.13 8.40
CA THR A 35 1.57 -14.12 8.62
C THR A 35 1.23 -13.29 7.36
N GLY A 36 2.17 -13.21 6.41
CA GLY A 36 2.09 -12.31 5.27
C GLY A 36 2.39 -10.85 5.62
N ASP A 37 2.78 -10.59 6.86
CA ASP A 37 3.10 -9.25 7.35
C ASP A 37 4.62 -9.06 7.41
N ALA A 38 5.07 -7.90 6.93
CA ALA A 38 6.46 -7.47 7.00
C ALA A 38 6.73 -6.71 8.29
N PHE A 39 7.79 -7.10 8.98
CA PHE A 39 8.26 -6.47 10.22
C PHE A 39 9.73 -6.07 10.12
N ARG A 40 10.08 -5.04 10.86
CA ARG A 40 11.45 -4.67 11.18
C ARG A 40 11.71 -4.97 12.66
N MET A 41 12.80 -5.64 12.94
CA MET A 41 13.29 -5.85 14.31
C MET A 41 14.38 -4.83 14.63
N THR A 42 14.35 -4.25 15.81
CA THR A 42 15.42 -3.38 16.32
C THR A 42 16.48 -4.22 17.04
N ASP A 43 17.62 -3.61 17.33
CA ASP A 43 18.71 -4.26 18.11
C ASP A 43 18.26 -4.65 19.52
N ASN A 44 17.24 -4.00 20.07
CA ASN A 44 16.64 -4.33 21.35
C ASN A 44 15.65 -5.50 21.31
N GLY A 45 15.36 -6.05 20.11
CA GLY A 45 14.41 -7.14 19.91
C GLY A 45 12.95 -6.71 19.75
N ASP A 46 12.67 -5.40 19.63
CA ASP A 46 11.31 -4.91 19.36
C ASP A 46 10.93 -5.11 17.90
N PHE A 47 9.69 -5.53 17.65
CA PHE A 47 9.15 -5.73 16.31
C PHE A 47 8.22 -4.59 15.95
N TYR A 48 8.51 -3.96 14.80
CA TYR A 48 7.68 -2.92 14.21
C TYR A 48 7.04 -3.42 12.92
N TYR A 49 5.72 -3.36 12.86
CA TYR A 49 4.98 -3.63 11.64
C TYR A 49 5.31 -2.60 10.57
N VAL A 50 5.59 -3.06 9.36
CA VAL A 50 5.93 -2.20 8.22
C VAL A 50 4.79 -2.15 7.22
N ASP A 51 4.34 -3.31 6.74
CA ASP A 51 3.26 -3.44 5.76
C ASP A 51 2.87 -4.91 5.56
N ARG A 52 1.84 -5.17 4.78
CA ARG A 52 1.60 -6.47 4.18
C ARG A 52 2.61 -6.73 3.05
N ILE A 53 3.17 -7.93 2.98
CA ILE A 53 4.13 -8.29 1.92
C ILE A 53 3.52 -8.08 0.52
N LYS A 54 2.24 -8.48 0.35
CA LYS A 54 1.52 -8.31 -0.91
C LYS A 54 1.12 -6.87 -1.25
N ASP A 55 1.20 -5.96 -0.27
CA ASP A 55 0.85 -4.55 -0.45
C ASP A 55 2.09 -3.65 -0.60
N ALA A 56 3.30 -4.20 -0.36
CA ALA A 56 4.56 -3.52 -0.64
C ALA A 56 4.70 -3.26 -2.15
N ILE A 57 5.12 -2.06 -2.51
CA ILE A 57 5.22 -1.59 -3.89
C ILE A 57 6.70 -1.53 -4.25
N ARG A 58 7.12 -2.26 -5.27
CA ARG A 58 8.51 -2.26 -5.73
C ARG A 58 8.68 -1.36 -6.94
N ARG A 59 9.26 -0.20 -6.72
CA ARG A 59 9.43 0.82 -7.75
C ARG A 59 10.88 1.27 -7.87
N ARG A 60 11.47 1.10 -9.06
CA ARG A 60 12.85 1.54 -9.38
C ARG A 60 13.90 1.02 -8.39
N GLY A 61 13.76 -0.23 -7.99
CA GLY A 61 14.65 -0.87 -7.02
C GLY A 61 14.36 -0.55 -5.55
N GLU A 62 13.43 0.38 -5.26
CA GLU A 62 13.02 0.75 -3.90
C GLU A 62 11.75 -0.01 -3.48
N ASN A 63 11.69 -0.40 -2.21
CA ASN A 63 10.49 -0.97 -1.61
C ASN A 63 9.74 0.14 -0.86
N ILE A 64 8.53 0.42 -1.30
CA ILE A 64 7.66 1.45 -0.75
C ILE A 64 6.61 0.78 0.13
N SER A 65 6.47 1.24 1.37
CA SER A 65 5.35 0.86 2.23
C SER A 65 4.09 1.60 1.81
N SER A 66 3.03 0.84 1.52
CA SER A 66 1.73 1.42 1.19
C SER A 66 1.18 2.26 2.36
N ILE A 67 1.40 1.80 3.60
CA ILE A 67 0.96 2.48 4.82
C ILE A 67 1.68 3.81 5.00
N GLU A 68 2.97 3.88 4.69
CA GLU A 68 3.72 5.13 4.80
C GLU A 68 3.19 6.18 3.82
N VAL A 69 2.92 5.78 2.58
CA VAL A 69 2.29 6.64 1.58
C VAL A 69 0.92 7.12 2.03
N GLU A 70 0.06 6.19 2.44
CA GLU A 70 -1.30 6.48 2.91
C GLU A 70 -1.29 7.42 4.11
N SER A 71 -0.38 7.22 5.06
CA SER A 71 -0.26 8.05 6.25
C SER A 71 0.05 9.52 5.94
N GLN A 72 0.79 9.80 4.86
CA GLN A 72 1.05 11.17 4.42
C GLN A 72 -0.12 11.77 3.65
N ILE A 73 -0.78 10.97 2.81
CA ILE A 73 -1.95 11.41 2.03
C ILE A 73 -3.12 11.75 2.96
N MET A 74 -3.34 10.96 4.02
CA MET A 74 -4.39 11.21 5.01
C MET A 74 -4.22 12.51 5.80
N LYS A 75 -3.05 13.16 5.73
CA LYS A 75 -2.82 14.50 6.31
C LYS A 75 -3.32 15.63 5.40
N PHE A 76 -3.73 15.34 4.17
CA PHE A 76 -4.33 16.31 3.28
C PHE A 76 -5.81 16.47 3.63
N ASP A 77 -6.20 17.68 4.02
CA ASP A 77 -7.50 17.93 4.67
C ASP A 77 -8.71 17.44 3.89
N ALA A 78 -8.69 17.51 2.58
CA ALA A 78 -9.81 17.11 1.73
C ALA A 78 -9.96 15.58 1.57
N VAL A 79 -8.97 14.77 2.01
CA VAL A 79 -9.03 13.32 1.87
C VAL A 79 -9.80 12.68 3.03
N GLN A 80 -10.78 11.85 2.68
CA GLN A 80 -11.55 11.03 3.62
C GLN A 80 -10.88 9.67 3.87
N GLU A 81 -10.45 9.02 2.81
CA GLU A 81 -9.81 7.71 2.83
C GLU A 81 -8.93 7.53 1.61
N CYS A 82 -7.93 6.69 1.69
CA CYS A 82 -7.06 6.38 0.56
C CYS A 82 -6.48 4.97 0.66
N ALA A 83 -6.02 4.46 -0.48
CA ALA A 83 -5.26 3.24 -0.62
C ALA A 83 -4.11 3.46 -1.60
N ALA A 84 -2.91 3.08 -1.21
CA ALA A 84 -1.75 3.02 -2.09
C ALA A 84 -1.57 1.58 -2.58
N ILE A 85 -1.45 1.41 -3.89
CA ILE A 85 -1.36 0.12 -4.56
C ILE A 85 -0.25 0.11 -5.62
N ALA A 86 0.28 -1.08 -5.86
CA ALA A 86 1.12 -1.36 -7.01
C ALA A 86 0.27 -1.54 -8.26
N VAL A 87 0.67 -0.92 -9.36
CA VAL A 87 0.13 -1.18 -10.69
C VAL A 87 1.27 -1.46 -11.66
N PRO A 88 1.09 -2.33 -12.67
CA PRO A 88 2.13 -2.64 -13.64
C PRO A 88 2.63 -1.38 -14.37
N SER A 89 3.96 -1.25 -14.54
CA SER A 89 4.56 -0.21 -15.36
C SER A 89 5.04 -0.74 -16.71
N GLU A 90 5.29 0.16 -17.64
CA GLU A 90 5.85 -0.15 -18.95
C GLU A 90 7.28 -0.72 -18.89
N PHE A 91 7.94 -0.61 -17.72
CA PHE A 91 9.34 -1.00 -17.53
C PHE A 91 9.52 -2.33 -16.78
N GLY A 92 8.44 -3.10 -16.56
CA GLY A 92 8.50 -4.42 -15.91
C GLY A 92 8.59 -4.39 -14.38
N GLU A 93 8.61 -3.22 -13.77
CA GLU A 93 8.46 -3.02 -12.32
C GLU A 93 7.09 -2.41 -12.01
N ASP A 94 6.76 -2.30 -10.73
CA ASP A 94 5.54 -1.62 -10.31
C ASP A 94 5.64 -0.10 -10.44
N GLU A 95 4.49 0.53 -10.60
CA GLU A 95 4.33 1.96 -10.42
C GLU A 95 3.36 2.24 -9.27
N LEU A 96 3.58 3.35 -8.57
CA LEU A 96 2.72 3.72 -7.44
C LEU A 96 1.45 4.42 -7.93
N MET A 97 0.32 3.81 -7.60
CA MET A 97 -1.02 4.39 -7.76
C MET A 97 -1.66 4.63 -6.40
N VAL A 98 -2.35 5.75 -6.28
CA VAL A 98 -3.19 6.07 -5.12
C VAL A 98 -4.62 6.19 -5.56
N VAL A 99 -5.50 5.48 -4.88
CA VAL A 99 -6.94 5.63 -4.99
C VAL A 99 -7.45 6.29 -3.73
N LEU A 100 -8.28 7.32 -3.86
CA LEU A 100 -8.76 8.08 -2.70
C LEU A 100 -10.21 8.53 -2.88
N ALA A 101 -10.87 8.82 -1.76
CA ALA A 101 -12.15 9.48 -1.71
C ALA A 101 -12.05 10.81 -0.95
N ALA A 102 -12.76 11.82 -1.43
CA ALA A 102 -12.80 13.13 -0.79
C ALA A 102 -13.82 13.14 0.36
N LYS A 103 -13.60 14.01 1.34
CA LYS A 103 -14.60 14.31 2.37
C LYS A 103 -15.86 14.92 1.73
N SER A 104 -17.00 14.69 2.36
CA SER A 104 -18.28 15.23 1.89
C SER A 104 -18.21 16.74 1.65
N GLY A 105 -18.66 17.16 0.45
CA GLY A 105 -18.65 18.56 0.02
C GLY A 105 -17.27 19.13 -0.34
N GLN A 106 -16.21 18.30 -0.36
CA GLN A 106 -14.87 18.72 -0.76
C GLN A 106 -14.45 18.03 -2.06
N THR A 107 -13.44 18.58 -2.71
CA THR A 107 -12.81 18.01 -3.90
C THR A 107 -11.30 17.92 -3.68
N VAL A 108 -10.68 16.88 -4.22
CA VAL A 108 -9.22 16.75 -4.21
C VAL A 108 -8.69 17.11 -5.58
N ASN A 109 -7.82 18.11 -5.66
CA ASN A 109 -7.07 18.40 -6.87
C ASN A 109 -5.76 17.60 -6.86
N PRO A 110 -5.51 16.69 -7.82
CA PRO A 110 -4.30 15.88 -7.85
C PRO A 110 -3.00 16.70 -7.85
N ARG A 111 -2.98 17.87 -8.48
CA ARG A 111 -1.79 18.75 -8.51
C ARG A 111 -1.49 19.34 -7.14
N GLU A 112 -2.51 19.83 -6.43
CA GLU A 112 -2.38 20.37 -5.08
C GLU A 112 -1.95 19.28 -4.08
N LEU A 113 -2.51 18.07 -4.21
CA LEU A 113 -2.09 16.93 -3.43
C LEU A 113 -0.60 16.61 -3.65
N LEU A 114 -0.11 16.61 -4.89
CA LEU A 114 1.31 16.38 -5.17
C LEU A 114 2.21 17.46 -4.56
N GLU A 115 1.85 18.74 -4.69
CA GLU A 115 2.62 19.84 -4.08
C GLU A 115 2.67 19.70 -2.54
N PHE A 116 1.58 19.25 -1.93
CA PHE A 116 1.54 18.96 -0.50
C PHE A 116 2.46 17.79 -0.12
N LEU A 117 2.55 16.74 -0.95
CA LEU A 117 3.35 15.55 -0.66
C LEU A 117 4.85 15.73 -0.90
N LYS A 118 5.27 16.54 -1.88
CA LYS A 118 6.69 16.76 -2.25
C LYS A 118 7.61 17.02 -1.06
N PRO A 119 7.31 17.93 -0.11
CA PRO A 119 8.20 18.19 1.03
C PRO A 119 8.09 17.15 2.15
N ARG A 120 7.19 16.18 2.05
CA ARG A 120 6.83 15.22 3.12
C ARG A 120 7.26 13.80 2.85
N MET A 121 7.62 13.50 1.61
CA MET A 121 7.91 12.14 1.16
C MET A 121 9.16 12.13 0.27
N ALA A 122 9.87 11.01 0.28
CA ALA A 122 10.93 10.79 -0.68
C ALA A 122 10.38 10.82 -2.12
N HIS A 123 11.16 11.31 -3.07
CA HIS A 123 10.73 11.50 -4.46
C HIS A 123 10.18 10.21 -5.12
N PHE A 124 10.74 9.05 -4.77
CA PHE A 124 10.30 7.76 -5.29
C PHE A 124 8.95 7.30 -4.72
N MET A 125 8.52 7.87 -3.59
CA MET A 125 7.22 7.60 -2.95
C MET A 125 6.10 8.51 -3.45
N ILE A 126 6.41 9.51 -4.28
CA ILE A 126 5.38 10.39 -4.87
C ILE A 126 4.62 9.63 -5.95
N PRO A 127 3.28 9.50 -5.86
CA PRO A 127 2.51 8.70 -6.79
C PRO A 127 2.58 9.23 -8.22
N ARG A 128 2.61 8.31 -9.19
CA ARG A 128 2.41 8.65 -10.60
C ARG A 128 0.92 8.76 -10.91
N PHE A 129 0.14 7.80 -10.43
CA PHE A 129 -1.27 7.69 -10.72
C PHE A 129 -2.12 8.06 -9.51
N ILE A 130 -3.16 8.86 -9.74
CA ILE A 130 -4.15 9.22 -8.73
C ILE A 130 -5.54 8.98 -9.32
N ARG A 131 -6.35 8.15 -8.66
CA ARG A 131 -7.75 7.93 -8.98
C ARG A 131 -8.61 8.44 -7.83
N ILE A 132 -9.65 9.21 -8.16
CA ILE A 132 -10.59 9.74 -7.18
C ILE A 132 -11.91 9.01 -7.38
N MET A 133 -12.43 8.42 -6.31
CA MET A 133 -13.71 7.70 -6.29
C MET A 133 -14.65 8.35 -5.27
N ASP A 134 -15.93 8.12 -5.38
CA ASP A 134 -16.89 8.56 -4.37
C ASP A 134 -16.69 7.79 -3.05
N GLU A 135 -16.43 6.49 -3.14
CA GLU A 135 -16.14 5.59 -2.01
C GLU A 135 -15.22 4.46 -2.47
N LEU A 136 -14.30 4.04 -1.60
CA LEU A 136 -13.42 2.91 -1.87
C LEU A 136 -14.14 1.57 -1.54
N PRO A 137 -13.86 0.47 -2.28
CA PRO A 137 -14.43 -0.83 -1.99
C PRO A 137 -13.96 -1.34 -0.62
N LYS A 138 -14.90 -1.80 0.20
CA LYS A 138 -14.64 -2.27 1.57
C LYS A 138 -15.20 -3.66 1.83
N THR A 139 -14.56 -4.35 2.75
CA THR A 139 -15.11 -5.58 3.36
C THR A 139 -16.29 -5.23 4.28
N PRO A 140 -17.11 -6.22 4.69
CA PRO A 140 -18.15 -6.01 5.71
C PRO A 140 -17.59 -5.45 7.05
N THR A 141 -16.29 -5.62 7.29
CA THR A 141 -15.60 -5.08 8.47
C THR A 141 -14.93 -3.74 8.21
N THR A 142 -15.36 -3.01 7.17
CA THR A 142 -14.89 -1.65 6.78
C THR A 142 -13.43 -1.53 6.36
N LYS A 143 -12.74 -2.66 6.07
CA LYS A 143 -11.36 -2.63 5.56
C LYS A 143 -11.36 -2.43 4.04
N ILE A 144 -10.54 -1.51 3.55
CA ILE A 144 -10.38 -1.27 2.12
C ILE A 144 -9.85 -2.52 1.42
N GLN A 145 -10.50 -2.91 0.32
CA GLN A 145 -10.15 -4.08 -0.49
C GLN A 145 -9.14 -3.68 -1.58
N LYS A 146 -7.87 -3.53 -1.20
CA LYS A 146 -6.80 -3.19 -2.16
C LYS A 146 -6.68 -4.19 -3.33
N GLY A 147 -7.09 -5.45 -3.13
CA GLY A 147 -7.13 -6.46 -4.19
C GLY A 147 -8.01 -6.03 -5.35
N VAL A 148 -9.25 -5.60 -5.06
CA VAL A 148 -10.20 -5.10 -6.07
C VAL A 148 -9.63 -3.90 -6.82
N LEU A 149 -9.02 -2.95 -6.10
CA LEU A 149 -8.41 -1.76 -6.72
C LEU A 149 -7.23 -2.11 -7.64
N ARG A 150 -6.45 -3.15 -7.30
CA ARG A 150 -5.37 -3.66 -8.17
C ARG A 150 -5.90 -4.36 -9.41
N GLU A 151 -7.00 -5.09 -9.29
CA GLU A 151 -7.67 -5.74 -10.43
C GLU A 151 -8.25 -4.70 -11.40
N ASP A 152 -8.84 -3.62 -10.89
CA ASP A 152 -9.28 -2.48 -11.70
C ASP A 152 -8.10 -1.83 -12.46
N GLY A 153 -6.96 -1.71 -11.80
CA GLY A 153 -5.75 -1.11 -12.35
C GLY A 153 -5.91 0.36 -12.75
N ILE A 154 -5.20 0.74 -13.83
CA ILE A 154 -5.27 2.10 -14.38
C ILE A 154 -6.49 2.21 -15.29
N THR A 155 -7.47 3.00 -14.87
CA THR A 155 -8.73 3.24 -15.58
C THR A 155 -8.72 4.58 -16.33
N THR A 156 -9.75 4.84 -17.14
CA THR A 156 -9.85 6.08 -17.93
C THR A 156 -9.99 7.34 -17.09
N ASP A 157 -10.48 7.23 -15.86
CA ASP A 157 -10.64 8.29 -14.86
C ASP A 157 -9.37 8.46 -13.98
N THR A 158 -8.34 7.65 -14.20
CA THR A 158 -7.07 7.76 -13.50
C THR A 158 -6.23 8.92 -14.04
N TRP A 159 -5.94 9.88 -13.16
CA TRP A 159 -5.03 10.97 -13.47
C TRP A 159 -3.57 10.49 -13.47
N ASP A 160 -2.82 10.82 -14.52
CA ASP A 160 -1.40 10.50 -14.67
C ASP A 160 -0.56 11.78 -14.57
N ARG A 161 0.30 11.84 -13.57
CA ARG A 161 1.23 12.93 -13.31
C ARG A 161 2.13 13.21 -14.51
N GLU A 162 2.64 12.17 -15.17
CA GLU A 162 3.58 12.31 -16.29
C GLU A 162 2.88 12.86 -17.53
N LYS A 163 1.66 12.41 -17.83
CA LYS A 163 0.80 12.99 -18.87
C LYS A 163 0.44 14.44 -18.56
N ALA A 164 0.33 14.80 -17.29
CA ALA A 164 0.13 16.18 -16.85
C ALA A 164 1.39 17.07 -16.92
N GLY A 165 2.53 16.52 -17.39
CA GLY A 165 3.81 17.24 -17.56
C GLY A 165 4.59 17.45 -16.26
N ILE A 166 4.21 16.81 -15.16
CA ILE A 166 4.87 16.98 -13.86
C ILE A 166 5.94 15.90 -13.68
N LYS A 167 7.21 16.34 -13.69
CA LYS A 167 8.36 15.49 -13.41
C LYS A 167 8.84 15.69 -11.97
N ILE A 168 8.98 14.59 -11.22
CA ILE A 168 9.62 14.59 -9.90
C ILE A 168 11.10 14.26 -10.11
N ARG A 169 11.97 15.17 -9.72
CA ARG A 169 13.43 14.97 -9.75
C ARG A 169 13.91 14.62 -8.36
N ALA A 170 14.90 13.71 -8.25
CA ALA A 170 15.65 13.55 -7.01
C ALA A 170 16.37 14.87 -6.71
N GLU A 171 16.10 15.47 -5.56
CA GLU A 171 16.95 16.55 -5.07
C GLU A 171 18.33 15.95 -4.74
N LYS A 172 19.38 16.50 -5.30
CA LYS A 172 20.74 16.17 -4.85
C LYS A 172 20.84 16.70 -3.42
N LEU A 173 21.02 15.79 -2.47
CA LEU A 173 21.45 16.16 -1.12
C LEU A 173 22.80 16.91 -1.27
N THR A 174 22.77 18.19 -1.02
CA THR A 174 23.98 19.04 -0.89
C THR A 174 24.57 18.85 0.50
#